data_170d692196c3103f5793539afa2daf4f
#
_entry.id   170d692196c3103f5793539afa2daf4f
#
_cell.length_a   1.000
_cell.length_b   1.000
_cell.length_c   1.000
_cell.angle_alpha   90.00
_cell.angle_beta   90.00
_cell.angle_gamma   90.00
#
_symmetry.space_group_name_H-M   'P 1'
#
loop_
_entity.id
_entity.type
_entity.pdbx_description
1 polymer ?
#
loop_
_entity_poly.entity_id
_entity_poly.type
_entity_poly.pdbx_seq_one_letter_code
_entity_poly.pdbx_strand_id
1 'polypeptide(L)'
;MGLKNQMVERGIKLDVFTYTAMLSGFVRTGKDESAMRVFEEMRTAGCEPNICTFNALIKMHGNRGKFAEMMKVFEEIKICCCVPDIVTWNTLLAVFGQNGMDSEVSGVFKEMKRVGFVPERDTYNTLISAYSRCGSFDQAMAMYKRMLEAGITPDLSTYNAVLAALARGGLWEQSEKILAEMQDGMCKPNELTHCSLLHAYANGKEIGRMLALAEEICSGVIEPHAVLLKTLVLVNSKCDLLLEAERAFLELKRKGFSPDLSTLNAMLSIYGRRQMFTKTNEILNFMNESGFTPSLATYNSLMYMHSRSENFERSEEVLKEILAKGIKPDIISYNTVIFAYCRNGRMKEASRIFSEMRESGLVPDVITYNTFVASYAADSMFEDAIDVVRYMIKHGCKPNQNTYNSVVDGYCKHNHRDDAIMFISSLHELDPHISREEKCRLSERLTKWS
;
A
#
# COMPACT_ATOMS: atom_id res chain seq x y z
N MET A 1 34.03 -6.48 8.36
CA MET A 1 34.81 -7.47 9.19
C MET A 1 36.30 -7.43 8.91
N GLY A 2 36.77 -7.37 7.63
CA GLY A 2 38.23 -7.36 7.34
C GLY A 2 39.04 -6.23 8.00
N LEU A 3 38.54 -4.99 7.95
CA LEU A 3 39.19 -3.83 8.56
C LEU A 3 39.29 -3.96 10.10
N LYS A 4 38.24 -4.47 10.75
CA LYS A 4 38.26 -4.74 12.22
C LYS A 4 39.35 -5.73 12.60
N ASN A 5 39.43 -6.85 11.87
CA ASN A 5 40.46 -7.88 12.15
C ASN A 5 41.88 -7.31 11.99
N GLN A 6 42.10 -6.50 10.95
CA GLN A 6 43.38 -5.80 10.74
C GLN A 6 43.72 -4.81 11.87
N MET A 7 42.71 -4.11 12.42
CA MET A 7 42.94 -3.20 13.57
C MET A 7 43.31 -3.98 14.82
N VAL A 8 42.59 -5.08 15.09
CA VAL A 8 42.88 -5.94 16.24
C VAL A 8 44.27 -6.61 16.13
N GLU A 9 44.61 -7.12 14.94
CA GLU A 9 45.92 -7.71 14.65
C GLU A 9 47.08 -6.70 14.83
N ARG A 10 46.83 -5.41 14.58
CA ARG A 10 47.80 -4.33 14.81
C ARG A 10 47.77 -3.76 16.23
N GLY A 11 47.03 -4.37 17.15
CA GLY A 11 46.94 -3.94 18.55
C GLY A 11 46.19 -2.62 18.75
N ILE A 12 45.40 -2.16 17.75
CA ILE A 12 44.63 -0.93 17.84
C ILE A 12 43.33 -1.24 18.59
N LYS A 13 43.14 -0.63 19.77
CA LYS A 13 41.88 -0.73 20.51
C LYS A 13 40.76 -0.02 19.74
N LEU A 14 39.63 -0.71 19.59
CA LEU A 14 38.43 -0.12 19.01
C LEU A 14 37.81 0.87 20.01
N ASP A 15 37.46 2.03 19.54
CA ASP A 15 36.79 3.07 20.33
C ASP A 15 35.27 3.10 20.05
N VAL A 16 34.55 3.93 20.82
CA VAL A 16 33.09 4.11 20.69
C VAL A 16 32.69 4.52 19.28
N PHE A 17 33.48 5.36 18.59
CA PHE A 17 33.20 5.82 17.25
C PHE A 17 33.30 4.67 16.24
N THR A 18 34.30 3.84 16.34
CA THR A 18 34.52 2.66 15.48
C THR A 18 33.38 1.66 15.64
N TYR A 19 32.98 1.33 16.86
CA TYR A 19 31.86 0.43 17.15
C TYR A 19 30.54 1.00 16.61
N THR A 20 30.26 2.28 16.85
CA THR A 20 29.04 2.96 16.36
C THR A 20 29.00 2.99 14.83
N ALA A 21 30.13 3.26 14.17
CA ALA A 21 30.22 3.25 12.70
C ALA A 21 29.94 1.86 12.11
N MET A 22 30.52 0.81 12.72
CA MET A 22 30.29 -0.60 12.34
C MET A 22 28.81 -0.99 12.51
N LEU A 23 28.23 -0.68 13.67
CA LEU A 23 26.83 -0.96 14.01
C LEU A 23 25.91 -0.26 13.00
N SER A 24 26.09 1.04 12.76
CA SER A 24 25.33 1.82 11.80
C SER A 24 25.45 1.28 10.37
N GLY A 25 26.63 0.77 10.00
CA GLY A 25 26.87 0.12 8.71
C GLY A 25 26.07 -1.20 8.57
N PHE A 26 26.04 -2.03 9.61
CA PHE A 26 25.25 -3.26 9.62
C PHE A 26 23.75 -2.99 9.61
N VAL A 27 23.28 -2.01 10.37
CA VAL A 27 21.88 -1.58 10.37
C VAL A 27 21.45 -1.12 8.97
N ARG A 28 22.28 -0.32 8.28
CA ARG A 28 21.99 0.11 6.88
C ARG A 28 21.94 -1.04 5.89
N THR A 29 22.73 -2.08 6.09
CA THR A 29 22.76 -3.27 5.21
C THR A 29 21.77 -4.36 5.62
N GLY A 30 20.94 -4.12 6.66
CA GLY A 30 19.92 -5.06 7.14
C GLY A 30 20.50 -6.31 7.83
N LYS A 31 21.76 -6.27 8.31
CA LYS A 31 22.45 -7.36 9.00
C LYS A 31 22.32 -7.22 10.52
N ASP A 32 21.09 -7.34 11.03
CA ASP A 32 20.75 -7.02 12.42
C ASP A 32 21.47 -7.88 13.45
N GLU A 33 21.62 -9.19 13.18
CA GLU A 33 22.40 -10.09 14.07
C GLU A 33 23.87 -9.66 14.20
N SER A 34 24.45 -9.17 13.10
CA SER A 34 25.82 -8.65 13.13
C SER A 34 25.89 -7.33 13.88
N ALA A 35 24.86 -6.48 13.76
CA ALA A 35 24.77 -5.24 14.53
C ALA A 35 24.67 -5.53 16.04
N MET A 36 23.81 -6.48 16.45
CA MET A 36 23.68 -6.87 17.85
C MET A 36 24.98 -7.48 18.41
N ARG A 37 25.67 -8.33 17.64
CA ARG A 37 26.99 -8.86 18.04
C ARG A 37 28.00 -7.75 18.27
N VAL A 38 28.05 -6.75 17.40
CA VAL A 38 28.95 -5.59 17.57
C VAL A 38 28.58 -4.79 18.82
N PHE A 39 27.29 -4.65 19.13
CA PHE A 39 26.84 -3.97 20.34
C PHE A 39 27.27 -4.72 21.63
N GLU A 40 27.07 -6.04 21.64
CA GLU A 40 27.55 -6.87 22.80
C GLU A 40 29.07 -6.85 22.95
N GLU A 41 29.82 -6.91 21.84
CA GLU A 41 31.28 -6.78 21.88
C GLU A 41 31.71 -5.40 22.43
N MET A 42 31.03 -4.32 22.05
CA MET A 42 31.28 -2.98 22.57
C MET A 42 31.12 -2.93 24.08
N ARG A 43 30.05 -3.52 24.61
CA ARG A 43 29.79 -3.59 26.07
C ARG A 43 30.83 -4.44 26.80
N THR A 44 31.17 -5.61 26.25
CA THR A 44 32.17 -6.51 26.86
C THR A 44 33.58 -5.92 26.81
N ALA A 45 33.89 -5.07 25.83
CA ALA A 45 35.12 -4.33 25.73
C ALA A 45 35.22 -3.13 26.72
N GLY A 46 34.16 -2.87 27.49
CA GLY A 46 34.07 -1.72 28.40
C GLY A 46 33.89 -0.37 27.69
N CYS A 47 33.51 -0.38 26.43
CA CYS A 47 33.16 0.85 25.70
C CYS A 47 31.69 1.21 25.95
N GLU A 48 31.42 2.31 26.65
CA GLU A 48 30.04 2.76 26.90
C GLU A 48 29.36 3.24 25.60
N PRO A 49 28.16 2.73 25.30
CA PRO A 49 27.38 3.21 24.14
C PRO A 49 27.06 4.70 24.27
N ASN A 50 27.15 5.42 23.18
CA ASN A 50 26.71 6.82 23.10
C ASN A 50 25.32 6.96 22.44
N ILE A 51 24.77 8.17 22.43
CA ILE A 51 23.45 8.43 21.87
C ILE A 51 23.33 8.00 20.39
N CYS A 52 24.38 8.13 19.60
CA CYS A 52 24.38 7.67 18.21
C CYS A 52 24.27 6.14 18.08
N THR A 53 24.89 5.40 19.02
CA THR A 53 24.75 3.93 19.10
C THR A 53 23.31 3.54 19.39
N PHE A 54 22.70 4.18 20.39
CA PHE A 54 21.31 3.94 20.75
C PHE A 54 20.33 4.34 19.63
N ASN A 55 20.54 5.47 18.97
CA ASN A 55 19.71 5.90 17.83
C ASN A 55 19.74 4.88 16.67
N ALA A 56 20.91 4.27 16.41
CA ALA A 56 21.01 3.21 15.40
C ALA A 56 20.24 1.94 15.80
N LEU A 57 20.27 1.55 17.09
CA LEU A 57 19.50 0.42 17.62
C LEU A 57 18.00 0.67 17.59
N ILE A 58 17.54 1.87 18.00
CA ILE A 58 16.13 2.30 17.91
C ILE A 58 15.65 2.15 16.48
N LYS A 59 16.41 2.68 15.51
CA LYS A 59 16.07 2.57 14.08
C LYS A 59 16.03 1.13 13.59
N MET A 60 16.99 0.29 14.03
CA MET A 60 17.05 -1.12 13.67
C MET A 60 15.82 -1.89 14.17
N HIS A 61 15.50 -1.80 15.45
CA HIS A 61 14.34 -2.49 16.02
C HIS A 61 13.03 -1.97 15.45
N GLY A 62 12.93 -0.65 15.27
CA GLY A 62 11.74 -0.03 14.67
C GLY A 62 11.46 -0.47 13.24
N ASN A 63 12.49 -0.53 12.39
CA ASN A 63 12.36 -1.00 11.00
C ASN A 63 11.94 -2.48 10.89
N ARG A 64 12.14 -3.27 11.96
CA ARG A 64 11.72 -4.68 12.06
C ARG A 64 10.38 -4.88 12.76
N GLY A 65 9.71 -3.80 13.16
CA GLY A 65 8.45 -3.88 13.90
C GLY A 65 8.59 -4.37 15.34
N LYS A 66 9.82 -4.43 15.88
CA LYS A 66 10.12 -4.84 17.26
C LYS A 66 10.00 -3.65 18.22
N PHE A 67 8.77 -3.13 18.34
CA PHE A 67 8.54 -1.88 19.10
C PHE A 67 8.83 -2.01 20.60
N ALA A 68 8.60 -3.19 21.18
CA ALA A 68 8.91 -3.44 22.59
C ALA A 68 10.42 -3.35 22.87
N GLU A 69 11.25 -3.93 22.02
CA GLU A 69 12.71 -3.84 22.10
C GLU A 69 13.20 -2.42 21.82
N MET A 70 12.60 -1.75 20.84
CA MET A 70 12.89 -0.34 20.53
C MET A 70 12.66 0.55 21.76
N MET A 71 11.53 0.39 22.44
CA MET A 71 11.20 1.17 23.63
C MET A 71 12.10 0.80 24.82
N LYS A 72 12.53 -0.47 24.96
CA LYS A 72 13.54 -0.85 25.97
C LYS A 72 14.86 -0.12 25.75
N VAL A 73 15.33 -0.04 24.49
CA VAL A 73 16.54 0.73 24.15
C VAL A 73 16.36 2.22 24.50
N PHE A 74 15.17 2.78 24.25
CA PHE A 74 14.88 4.16 24.62
C PHE A 74 14.89 4.40 26.14
N GLU A 75 14.37 3.46 26.94
CA GLU A 75 14.46 3.55 28.41
C GLU A 75 15.91 3.34 28.90
N GLU A 76 16.69 2.49 28.22
CA GLU A 76 18.12 2.29 28.55
C GLU A 76 18.93 3.59 28.40
N ILE A 77 18.61 4.45 27.40
CA ILE A 77 19.22 5.78 27.26
C ILE A 77 19.08 6.59 28.56
N LYS A 78 17.90 6.56 29.19
CA LYS A 78 17.62 7.29 30.42
C LYS A 78 18.42 6.72 31.61
N ILE A 79 18.59 5.38 31.65
CA ILE A 79 19.32 4.69 32.71
C ILE A 79 20.84 4.95 32.61
N CYS A 80 21.38 4.97 31.39
CA CYS A 80 22.78 5.25 31.12
C CYS A 80 23.18 6.73 31.26
N CYS A 81 22.32 7.57 31.86
CA CYS A 81 22.50 9.02 31.95
C CYS A 81 22.77 9.74 30.62
N CYS A 82 22.47 9.08 29.51
CA CYS A 82 22.43 9.73 28.20
C CYS A 82 21.13 10.51 28.06
N VAL A 83 21.21 11.72 27.53
CA VAL A 83 20.01 12.51 27.25
C VAL A 83 19.57 12.25 25.83
N PRO A 84 18.30 11.81 25.59
CA PRO A 84 17.78 11.71 24.24
C PRO A 84 17.94 13.05 23.52
N ASP A 85 18.46 13.02 22.31
CA ASP A 85 18.63 14.21 21.47
C ASP A 85 17.44 14.37 20.47
N ILE A 86 17.45 15.44 19.72
CA ILE A 86 16.42 15.71 18.70
C ILE A 86 16.34 14.58 17.66
N VAL A 87 17.48 13.93 17.36
CA VAL A 87 17.54 12.81 16.42
C VAL A 87 16.84 11.57 16.99
N THR A 88 17.00 11.32 18.30
CA THR A 88 16.27 10.25 19.01
C THR A 88 14.75 10.43 18.88
N TRP A 89 14.27 11.63 19.21
CA TRP A 89 12.85 11.94 19.15
C TRP A 89 12.30 11.83 17.72
N ASN A 90 12.98 12.42 16.75
CA ASN A 90 12.57 12.37 15.35
C ASN A 90 12.63 10.93 14.79
N THR A 91 13.57 10.09 15.27
CA THR A 91 13.62 8.67 14.87
C THR A 91 12.43 7.90 15.40
N LEU A 92 12.03 8.09 16.66
CA LEU A 92 10.84 7.46 17.24
C LEU A 92 9.56 7.90 16.49
N LEU A 93 9.39 9.20 16.26
CA LEU A 93 8.26 9.74 15.50
C LEU A 93 8.19 9.16 14.09
N ALA A 94 9.33 9.08 13.39
CA ALA A 94 9.39 8.53 12.04
C ALA A 94 9.05 7.03 12.01
N VAL A 95 9.55 6.24 12.96
CA VAL A 95 9.30 4.80 13.05
C VAL A 95 7.83 4.52 13.32
N PHE A 96 7.25 5.16 14.35
CA PHE A 96 5.83 4.97 14.65
C PHE A 96 4.93 5.44 13.51
N GLY A 97 5.26 6.57 12.88
CA GLY A 97 4.52 7.06 11.71
C GLY A 97 4.63 6.13 10.50
N GLN A 98 5.79 5.49 10.25
CA GLN A 98 5.95 4.50 9.18
C GLN A 98 5.07 3.27 9.35
N ASN A 99 4.73 2.93 10.59
CA ASN A 99 3.91 1.78 10.93
C ASN A 99 2.44 2.14 11.23
N GLY A 100 2.02 3.38 10.97
CA GLY A 100 0.63 3.80 11.13
C GLY A 100 0.15 3.91 12.57
N MET A 101 1.07 4.10 13.53
CA MET A 101 0.81 4.10 14.97
C MET A 101 0.56 5.53 15.47
N ASP A 102 -0.62 6.06 15.22
CA ASP A 102 -1.02 7.46 15.49
C ASP A 102 -0.96 7.83 16.98
N SER A 103 -1.43 6.94 17.86
CA SER A 103 -1.42 7.12 19.31
C SER A 103 -0.01 7.25 19.86
N GLU A 104 0.92 6.44 19.38
CA GLU A 104 2.33 6.43 19.76
C GLU A 104 3.03 7.69 19.26
N VAL A 105 2.77 8.12 18.01
CA VAL A 105 3.28 9.42 17.50
C VAL A 105 2.83 10.56 18.40
N SER A 106 1.55 10.61 18.77
CA SER A 106 1.01 11.62 19.68
C SER A 106 1.64 11.53 21.07
N GLY A 107 1.86 10.33 21.59
CA GLY A 107 2.50 10.07 22.88
C GLY A 107 3.95 10.55 22.92
N VAL A 108 4.74 10.18 21.94
CA VAL A 108 6.16 10.59 21.81
C VAL A 108 6.27 12.12 21.69
N PHE A 109 5.40 12.76 20.91
CA PHE A 109 5.42 14.20 20.76
C PHE A 109 5.05 14.95 22.05
N LYS A 110 4.10 14.43 22.83
CA LYS A 110 3.76 14.97 24.16
C LYS A 110 4.93 14.82 25.14
N GLU A 111 5.56 13.66 25.15
CA GLU A 111 6.71 13.38 26.03
C GLU A 111 7.91 14.26 25.68
N MET A 112 8.23 14.43 24.39
CA MET A 112 9.26 15.32 23.90
C MET A 112 9.07 16.75 24.46
N LYS A 113 7.84 17.28 24.40
CA LYS A 113 7.50 18.61 24.96
C LYS A 113 7.60 18.63 26.47
N ARG A 114 7.16 17.57 27.15
CA ARG A 114 7.21 17.46 28.63
C ARG A 114 8.63 17.54 29.15
N VAL A 115 9.60 16.96 28.41
CA VAL A 115 11.03 17.00 28.75
C VAL A 115 11.67 18.35 28.39
N GLY A 116 10.92 19.26 27.75
CA GLY A 116 11.39 20.62 27.44
C GLY A 116 12.03 20.78 26.06
N PHE A 117 11.95 19.77 25.19
CA PHE A 117 12.40 19.94 23.81
C PHE A 117 11.46 20.82 23.00
N VAL A 118 12.03 21.81 22.33
CA VAL A 118 11.30 22.69 21.41
C VAL A 118 11.34 22.06 20.01
N PRO A 119 10.20 21.78 19.39
CA PRO A 119 10.17 21.23 18.03
C PRO A 119 10.77 22.21 17.03
N GLU A 120 11.69 21.74 16.23
CA GLU A 120 12.28 22.47 15.11
C GLU A 120 11.59 22.11 13.78
N ARG A 121 12.00 22.74 12.67
CA ARG A 121 11.46 22.50 11.33
C ARG A 121 11.45 21.02 10.98
N ASP A 122 12.55 20.30 11.19
CA ASP A 122 12.68 18.88 10.89
C ASP A 122 11.74 18.01 11.72
N THR A 123 11.47 18.41 12.97
CA THR A 123 10.50 17.73 13.84
C THR A 123 9.08 17.90 13.30
N TYR A 124 8.71 19.11 12.88
CA TYR A 124 7.39 19.34 12.27
C TYR A 124 7.25 18.59 10.95
N ASN A 125 8.27 18.58 10.09
CA ASN A 125 8.29 17.81 8.84
C ASN A 125 8.12 16.30 9.11
N THR A 126 8.78 15.79 10.14
CA THR A 126 8.65 14.39 10.58
C THR A 126 7.25 14.09 11.07
N LEU A 127 6.64 14.97 11.90
CA LEU A 127 5.28 14.84 12.40
C LEU A 127 4.25 14.87 11.27
N ILE A 128 4.35 15.83 10.35
CA ILE A 128 3.47 15.93 9.18
C ILE A 128 3.54 14.64 8.37
N SER A 129 4.74 14.15 8.10
CA SER A 129 4.94 12.90 7.37
C SER A 129 4.42 11.67 8.13
N ALA A 130 4.60 11.61 9.45
CA ALA A 130 4.11 10.54 10.31
C ALA A 130 2.58 10.48 10.32
N TYR A 131 1.90 11.58 10.63
CA TYR A 131 0.44 11.65 10.62
C TYR A 131 -0.15 11.39 9.23
N SER A 132 0.52 11.86 8.18
CA SER A 132 0.12 11.54 6.80
C SER A 132 0.12 10.04 6.51
N ARG A 133 1.11 9.29 7.02
CA ARG A 133 1.18 7.83 6.86
C ARG A 133 0.16 7.09 7.71
N CYS A 134 -0.16 7.62 8.88
CA CYS A 134 -1.25 7.12 9.72
C CYS A 134 -2.65 7.37 9.14
N GLY A 135 -2.77 8.17 8.08
CA GLY A 135 -4.07 8.59 7.52
C GLY A 135 -4.75 9.72 8.29
N SER A 136 -4.07 10.30 9.28
CA SER A 136 -4.56 11.39 10.14
C SER A 136 -4.26 12.76 9.53
N PHE A 137 -4.88 13.05 8.38
CA PHE A 137 -4.57 14.26 7.59
C PHE A 137 -4.86 15.56 8.32
N ASP A 138 -5.91 15.60 9.13
CA ASP A 138 -6.26 16.76 9.97
C ASP A 138 -5.16 17.07 11.00
N GLN A 139 -4.56 16.03 11.58
CA GLN A 139 -3.43 16.20 12.50
C GLN A 139 -2.17 16.65 11.76
N ALA A 140 -1.91 16.14 10.56
CA ALA A 140 -0.82 16.62 9.73
C ALA A 140 -0.96 18.13 9.44
N MET A 141 -2.15 18.59 9.06
CA MET A 141 -2.45 20.01 8.86
C MET A 141 -2.36 20.83 10.16
N ALA A 142 -2.78 20.25 11.28
CA ALA A 142 -2.63 20.91 12.58
C ALA A 142 -1.15 21.12 12.96
N MET A 143 -0.27 20.19 12.62
CA MET A 143 1.18 20.35 12.83
C MET A 143 1.75 21.44 11.94
N TYR A 144 1.33 21.52 10.68
CA TYR A 144 1.72 22.62 9.78
C TYR A 144 1.31 23.99 10.34
N LYS A 145 0.06 24.14 10.78
CA LYS A 145 -0.42 25.39 11.41
C LYS A 145 0.36 25.75 12.66
N ARG A 146 0.63 24.78 13.55
CA ARG A 146 1.44 25.01 14.76
C ARG A 146 2.88 25.42 14.44
N MET A 147 3.44 24.93 13.35
CA MET A 147 4.75 25.36 12.87
C MET A 147 4.74 26.83 12.50
N LEU A 148 3.71 27.29 11.77
CA LEU A 148 3.53 28.70 11.40
C LEU A 148 3.29 29.59 12.66
N GLU A 149 2.45 29.15 13.60
CA GLU A 149 2.18 29.81 14.87
C GLU A 149 3.45 29.95 15.74
N ALA A 150 4.38 28.98 15.64
CA ALA A 150 5.67 29.03 16.30
C ALA A 150 6.69 29.95 15.59
N GLY A 151 6.31 30.62 14.51
CA GLY A 151 7.17 31.52 13.73
C GLY A 151 8.22 30.79 12.88
N ILE A 152 8.09 29.48 12.69
CA ILE A 152 9.01 28.67 11.88
C ILE A 152 8.56 28.73 10.42
N THR A 153 9.41 29.31 9.55
CA THR A 153 9.11 29.43 8.12
C THR A 153 9.18 28.06 7.43
N PRO A 154 8.14 27.67 6.66
CA PRO A 154 8.18 26.47 5.84
C PRO A 154 9.26 26.57 4.75
N ASP A 155 9.86 25.45 4.43
CA ASP A 155 10.77 25.28 3.30
C ASP A 155 10.16 24.33 2.24
N LEU A 156 10.88 24.07 1.16
CA LEU A 156 10.46 23.16 0.10
C LEU A 156 10.12 21.76 0.64
N SER A 157 10.87 21.28 1.63
CA SER A 157 10.62 19.97 2.26
C SER A 157 9.30 19.96 3.05
N THR A 158 9.02 21.04 3.78
CA THR A 158 7.76 21.24 4.51
C THR A 158 6.57 21.23 3.55
N TYR A 159 6.60 22.06 2.51
CA TYR A 159 5.52 22.13 1.53
C TYR A 159 5.28 20.78 0.84
N ASN A 160 6.34 20.09 0.43
CA ASN A 160 6.22 18.75 -0.17
C ASN A 160 5.65 17.71 0.81
N ALA A 161 6.01 17.78 2.10
CA ALA A 161 5.44 16.88 3.11
C ALA A 161 3.94 17.12 3.32
N VAL A 162 3.52 18.39 3.38
CA VAL A 162 2.10 18.77 3.50
C VAL A 162 1.32 18.36 2.26
N LEU A 163 1.82 18.68 1.06
CA LEU A 163 1.18 18.31 -0.21
C LEU A 163 1.07 16.79 -0.37
N ALA A 164 2.10 16.03 0.02
CA ALA A 164 2.03 14.56 0.02
C ALA A 164 0.98 14.01 1.02
N ALA A 165 0.78 14.68 2.15
CA ALA A 165 -0.28 14.35 3.09
C ALA A 165 -1.67 14.57 2.48
N LEU A 166 -1.90 15.76 1.94
CA LEU A 166 -3.16 16.14 1.30
C LEU A 166 -3.47 15.27 0.08
N ALA A 167 -2.44 14.92 -0.71
CA ALA A 167 -2.56 14.04 -1.87
C ALA A 167 -3.07 12.64 -1.50
N ARG A 168 -2.60 12.07 -0.39
CA ARG A 168 -3.11 10.78 0.10
C ARG A 168 -4.57 10.84 0.51
N GLY A 169 -4.99 11.94 1.11
CA GLY A 169 -6.38 12.21 1.47
C GLY A 169 -7.29 12.60 0.31
N GLY A 170 -6.74 12.85 -0.88
CA GLY A 170 -7.51 13.38 -2.02
C GLY A 170 -8.02 14.81 -1.81
N LEU A 171 -7.36 15.57 -0.91
CA LEU A 171 -7.76 16.93 -0.50
C LEU A 171 -7.18 17.98 -1.47
N TRP A 172 -7.59 17.91 -2.71
CA TRP A 172 -7.04 18.70 -3.82
C TRP A 172 -7.23 20.22 -3.63
N GLU A 173 -8.38 20.69 -3.12
CA GLU A 173 -8.61 22.13 -2.88
C GLU A 173 -7.61 22.71 -1.87
N GLN A 174 -7.31 21.94 -0.83
CA GLN A 174 -6.31 22.34 0.17
C GLN A 174 -4.90 22.29 -0.44
N SER A 175 -4.63 21.34 -1.33
CA SER A 175 -3.35 21.27 -2.04
C SER A 175 -3.09 22.49 -2.90
N GLU A 176 -4.12 23.02 -3.58
CA GLU A 176 -4.00 24.27 -4.36
C GLU A 176 -3.74 25.50 -3.46
N LYS A 177 -4.37 25.57 -2.31
CA LYS A 177 -4.10 26.64 -1.34
C LYS A 177 -2.65 26.61 -0.85
N ILE A 178 -2.15 25.43 -0.52
CA ILE A 178 -0.74 25.25 -0.12
C ILE A 178 0.22 25.58 -1.27
N LEU A 179 -0.13 25.25 -2.52
CA LEU A 179 0.67 25.64 -3.67
C LEU A 179 0.73 27.17 -3.82
N ALA A 180 -0.39 27.87 -3.65
CA ALA A 180 -0.45 29.32 -3.68
C ALA A 180 0.41 29.93 -2.55
N GLU A 181 0.26 29.46 -1.31
CA GLU A 181 1.09 29.88 -0.17
C GLU A 181 2.59 29.68 -0.43
N MET A 182 2.96 28.54 -1.07
CA MET A 182 4.33 28.23 -1.46
C MET A 182 4.89 29.24 -2.48
N GLN A 183 4.07 29.62 -3.48
CA GLN A 183 4.44 30.60 -4.50
C GLN A 183 4.55 32.01 -3.92
N ASP A 184 3.61 32.42 -3.07
CA ASP A 184 3.66 33.70 -2.37
C ASP A 184 4.88 33.80 -1.46
N GLY A 185 5.28 32.68 -0.84
CA GLY A 185 6.51 32.56 -0.07
C GLY A 185 7.80 32.48 -0.90
N MET A 186 7.75 32.76 -2.22
CA MET A 186 8.88 32.70 -3.16
C MET A 186 9.57 31.32 -3.21
N CYS A 187 8.93 30.28 -2.73
CA CYS A 187 9.42 28.90 -2.80
C CYS A 187 8.96 28.27 -4.11
N LYS A 188 9.88 27.96 -5.03
CA LYS A 188 9.54 27.41 -6.33
C LYS A 188 9.09 25.94 -6.22
N PRO A 189 7.93 25.56 -6.80
CA PRO A 189 7.53 24.18 -6.94
C PRO A 189 8.58 23.34 -7.69
N ASN A 190 8.75 22.10 -7.24
CA ASN A 190 9.63 21.13 -7.88
C ASN A 190 8.83 19.92 -8.40
N GLU A 191 9.53 18.92 -8.92
CA GLU A 191 8.94 17.69 -9.44
C GLU A 191 8.04 16.97 -8.41
N LEU A 192 8.49 16.92 -7.13
CA LEU A 192 7.73 16.28 -6.05
C LEU A 192 6.45 17.06 -5.73
N THR A 193 6.49 18.37 -5.83
CA THR A 193 5.32 19.25 -5.69
C THR A 193 4.26 18.87 -6.73
N HIS A 194 4.64 18.84 -8.01
CA HIS A 194 3.72 18.48 -9.10
C HIS A 194 3.26 17.03 -9.04
N CYS A 195 4.12 16.10 -8.64
CA CYS A 195 3.71 14.71 -8.39
C CYS A 195 2.62 14.62 -7.30
N SER A 196 2.79 15.37 -6.22
CA SER A 196 1.78 15.40 -5.13
C SER A 196 0.45 15.99 -5.62
N LEU A 197 0.47 17.03 -6.43
CA LEU A 197 -0.75 17.61 -7.03
C LEU A 197 -1.45 16.61 -7.96
N LEU A 198 -0.72 15.91 -8.83
CA LEU A 198 -1.28 14.86 -9.69
C LEU A 198 -1.97 13.78 -8.86
N HIS A 199 -1.35 13.34 -7.77
CA HIS A 199 -1.96 12.38 -6.86
C HIS A 199 -3.17 12.95 -6.11
N ALA A 200 -3.14 14.23 -5.70
CA ALA A 200 -4.26 14.89 -5.04
C ALA A 200 -5.50 14.95 -5.95
N TYR A 201 -5.32 15.36 -7.20
CA TYR A 201 -6.39 15.40 -8.20
C TYR A 201 -6.93 14.00 -8.52
N ALA A 202 -6.05 13.02 -8.72
CA ALA A 202 -6.48 11.65 -9.01
C ALA A 202 -7.25 11.01 -7.86
N ASN A 203 -6.78 11.18 -6.62
CA ASN A 203 -7.43 10.63 -5.43
C ASN A 203 -8.73 11.39 -5.11
N GLY A 204 -8.77 12.70 -5.37
CA GLY A 204 -9.95 13.55 -5.26
C GLY A 204 -10.95 13.43 -6.41
N LYS A 205 -10.61 12.64 -7.44
CA LYS A 205 -11.41 12.43 -8.67
C LYS A 205 -11.60 13.69 -9.53
N GLU A 206 -10.73 14.68 -9.39
CA GLU A 206 -10.71 15.90 -10.19
C GLU A 206 -9.92 15.70 -11.49
N ILE A 207 -10.49 14.88 -12.39
CA ILE A 207 -9.84 14.46 -13.63
C ILE A 207 -9.51 15.65 -14.53
N GLY A 208 -10.38 16.65 -14.60
CA GLY A 208 -10.16 17.84 -15.45
C GLY A 208 -8.89 18.62 -15.08
N ARG A 209 -8.68 18.86 -13.78
CA ARG A 209 -7.48 19.54 -13.28
C ARG A 209 -6.23 18.69 -13.45
N MET A 210 -6.34 17.38 -13.23
CA MET A 210 -5.26 16.43 -13.47
C MET A 210 -4.80 16.46 -14.93
N LEU A 211 -5.73 16.46 -15.87
CA LEU A 211 -5.43 16.52 -17.31
C LEU A 211 -4.83 17.87 -17.73
N ALA A 212 -5.29 19.00 -17.16
CA ALA A 212 -4.70 20.30 -17.40
C ALA A 212 -3.23 20.33 -16.98
N LEU A 213 -2.91 19.84 -15.77
CA LEU A 213 -1.54 19.74 -15.29
C LEU A 213 -0.69 18.77 -16.14
N ALA A 214 -1.29 17.65 -16.57
CA ALA A 214 -0.63 16.70 -17.47
C ALA A 214 -0.26 17.34 -18.83
N GLU A 215 -1.14 18.19 -19.37
CA GLU A 215 -0.87 18.94 -20.62
C GLU A 215 0.28 19.94 -20.46
N GLU A 216 0.33 20.68 -19.36
CA GLU A 216 1.45 21.59 -19.04
C GLU A 216 2.80 20.84 -18.97
N ILE A 217 2.81 19.62 -18.42
CA ILE A 217 4.00 18.77 -18.34
C ILE A 217 4.37 18.23 -19.73
N CYS A 218 3.41 17.70 -20.49
CA CYS A 218 3.67 17.11 -21.79
C CYS A 218 4.02 18.16 -22.87
N SER A 219 3.48 19.37 -22.77
CA SER A 219 3.81 20.48 -23.67
C SER A 219 5.16 21.13 -23.36
N GLY A 220 5.74 20.86 -22.19
CA GLY A 220 7.03 21.41 -21.77
C GLY A 220 6.94 22.76 -21.08
N VAL A 221 5.75 23.24 -20.72
CA VAL A 221 5.56 24.42 -19.84
C VAL A 221 6.18 24.12 -18.47
N ILE A 222 5.93 22.92 -17.96
CA ILE A 222 6.64 22.35 -16.81
C ILE A 222 7.67 21.36 -17.38
N GLU A 223 8.93 21.49 -16.99
CA GLU A 223 9.98 20.62 -17.49
C GLU A 223 9.67 19.15 -17.20
N PRO A 224 9.55 18.28 -18.23
CA PRO A 224 9.16 16.90 -18.05
C PRO A 224 10.34 16.04 -17.57
N HIS A 225 10.45 15.89 -16.26
CA HIS A 225 11.40 14.97 -15.62
C HIS A 225 10.90 13.52 -15.58
N ALA A 226 11.81 12.58 -15.47
CA ALA A 226 11.49 11.14 -15.42
C ALA A 226 10.44 10.80 -14.35
N VAL A 227 10.57 11.39 -13.15
CA VAL A 227 9.65 11.13 -12.03
C VAL A 227 8.23 11.63 -12.36
N LEU A 228 8.09 12.80 -12.95
CA LEU A 228 6.79 13.36 -13.35
C LEU A 228 6.10 12.51 -14.42
N LEU A 229 6.82 12.12 -15.46
CA LEU A 229 6.25 11.29 -16.54
C LEU A 229 5.85 9.90 -16.04
N LYS A 230 6.67 9.29 -15.17
CA LYS A 230 6.31 8.03 -14.51
C LYS A 230 5.06 8.18 -13.65
N THR A 231 4.97 9.27 -12.87
CA THR A 231 3.79 9.56 -12.05
C THR A 231 2.55 9.75 -12.92
N LEU A 232 2.66 10.44 -14.06
CA LEU A 232 1.55 10.57 -15.02
C LEU A 232 1.06 9.22 -15.53
N VAL A 233 1.96 8.29 -15.89
CA VAL A 233 1.58 6.93 -16.29
C VAL A 233 0.82 6.22 -15.18
N LEU A 234 1.34 6.29 -13.94
CA LEU A 234 0.72 5.63 -12.77
C LEU A 234 -0.67 6.19 -12.48
N VAL A 235 -0.81 7.52 -12.47
CA VAL A 235 -2.06 8.21 -12.12
C VAL A 235 -3.11 7.99 -13.22
N ASN A 236 -2.74 8.16 -14.50
CA ASN A 236 -3.64 7.92 -15.62
C ASN A 236 -4.08 6.45 -15.70
N SER A 237 -3.18 5.49 -15.45
CA SER A 237 -3.53 4.08 -15.36
C SER A 237 -4.51 3.79 -14.21
N LYS A 238 -4.34 4.43 -13.05
CA LYS A 238 -5.24 4.31 -11.91
C LYS A 238 -6.63 4.87 -12.20
N CYS A 239 -6.70 5.98 -12.93
CA CYS A 239 -7.95 6.62 -13.34
C CYS A 239 -8.58 6.01 -14.61
N ASP A 240 -8.01 4.92 -15.14
CA ASP A 240 -8.45 4.23 -16.37
C ASP A 240 -8.42 5.09 -17.63
N LEU A 241 -7.52 6.08 -17.69
CA LEU A 241 -7.32 6.99 -18.80
C LEU A 241 -6.22 6.44 -19.76
N LEU A 242 -6.63 5.52 -20.64
CA LEU A 242 -5.71 4.78 -21.50
C LEU A 242 -4.88 5.67 -22.40
N LEU A 243 -5.51 6.58 -23.14
CA LEU A 243 -4.84 7.43 -24.13
C LEU A 243 -3.79 8.33 -23.46
N GLU A 244 -4.13 8.87 -22.30
CA GLU A 244 -3.25 9.75 -21.54
C GLU A 244 -2.09 8.97 -20.91
N ALA A 245 -2.34 7.73 -20.45
CA ALA A 245 -1.28 6.85 -19.96
C ALA A 245 -0.30 6.49 -21.09
N GLU A 246 -0.80 6.16 -22.29
CA GLU A 246 0.03 5.89 -23.48
C GLU A 246 0.84 7.13 -23.90
N ARG A 247 0.21 8.30 -23.92
CA ARG A 247 0.88 9.56 -24.25
C ARG A 247 2.04 9.83 -23.28
N ALA A 248 1.81 9.72 -21.98
CA ALA A 248 2.85 9.91 -20.97
C ALA A 248 3.97 8.86 -21.08
N PHE A 249 3.62 7.61 -21.38
CA PHE A 249 4.59 6.53 -21.56
C PHE A 249 5.45 6.72 -22.82
N LEU A 250 4.86 7.16 -23.92
CA LEU A 250 5.57 7.49 -25.15
C LEU A 250 6.51 8.70 -24.95
N GLU A 251 6.04 9.73 -24.24
CA GLU A 251 6.85 10.90 -23.92
C GLU A 251 8.04 10.53 -23.04
N LEU A 252 7.84 9.64 -22.05
CA LEU A 252 8.91 9.09 -21.21
C LEU A 252 10.02 8.46 -22.07
N LYS A 253 9.63 7.61 -23.04
CA LYS A 253 10.56 6.97 -23.99
C LYS A 253 11.20 7.97 -24.93
N ARG A 254 10.44 8.94 -25.46
CA ARG A 254 10.93 10.00 -26.38
C ARG A 254 12.01 10.84 -25.74
N LYS A 255 11.89 11.13 -24.45
CA LYS A 255 12.90 11.87 -23.66
C LYS A 255 14.12 11.00 -23.28
N GLY A 256 14.14 9.74 -23.64
CA GLY A 256 15.23 8.81 -23.31
C GLY A 256 15.24 8.29 -21.88
N PHE A 257 14.16 8.49 -21.14
CA PHE A 257 14.04 7.96 -19.77
C PHE A 257 13.63 6.50 -19.79
N SER A 258 14.28 5.67 -18.97
CA SER A 258 13.92 4.26 -18.82
C SER A 258 12.70 4.10 -17.92
N PRO A 259 11.65 3.38 -18.37
CA PRO A 259 10.56 2.96 -17.50
C PRO A 259 11.09 2.06 -16.36
N ASP A 260 10.53 2.19 -15.19
CA ASP A 260 10.78 1.26 -14.08
C ASP A 260 9.68 0.20 -13.99
N LEU A 261 9.87 -0.77 -13.09
CA LEU A 261 8.92 -1.86 -12.90
C LEU A 261 7.50 -1.37 -12.54
N SER A 262 7.39 -0.29 -11.76
CA SER A 262 6.09 0.31 -11.40
C SER A 262 5.37 0.86 -12.61
N THR A 263 6.08 1.57 -13.48
CA THR A 263 5.53 2.14 -14.72
C THR A 263 5.09 1.04 -15.69
N LEU A 264 5.91 -0.01 -15.85
CA LEU A 264 5.58 -1.15 -16.72
C LEU A 264 4.36 -1.92 -16.19
N ASN A 265 4.28 -2.15 -14.88
CA ASN A 265 3.12 -2.79 -14.26
C ASN A 265 1.84 -1.94 -14.39
N ALA A 266 1.94 -0.63 -14.33
CA ALA A 266 0.80 0.26 -14.57
C ALA A 266 0.27 0.13 -16.01
N MET A 267 1.17 0.10 -17.01
CA MET A 267 0.79 -0.12 -18.41
C MET A 267 0.20 -1.52 -18.63
N LEU A 268 0.78 -2.56 -18.05
CA LEU A 268 0.21 -3.91 -18.08
C LEU A 268 -1.20 -3.97 -17.47
N SER A 269 -1.40 -3.28 -16.34
CA SER A 269 -2.70 -3.24 -15.67
C SER A 269 -3.78 -2.57 -16.52
N ILE A 270 -3.49 -1.44 -17.14
CA ILE A 270 -4.48 -0.75 -17.99
C ILE A 270 -4.73 -1.51 -19.30
N TYR A 271 -3.70 -2.05 -19.94
CA TYR A 271 -3.86 -2.89 -21.14
C TYR A 271 -4.64 -4.18 -20.82
N GLY A 272 -4.36 -4.80 -19.69
CA GLY A 272 -5.08 -5.98 -19.21
C GLY A 272 -6.56 -5.71 -18.99
N ARG A 273 -6.92 -4.60 -18.32
CA ARG A 273 -8.32 -4.20 -18.13
C ARG A 273 -9.05 -3.96 -19.46
N ARG A 274 -8.34 -3.48 -20.48
CA ARG A 274 -8.85 -3.21 -21.83
C ARG A 274 -8.70 -4.39 -22.79
N GLN A 275 -8.20 -5.54 -22.33
CA GLN A 275 -7.99 -6.77 -23.12
C GLN A 275 -7.10 -6.57 -24.36
N MET A 276 -6.11 -5.68 -24.26
CA MET A 276 -5.20 -5.34 -25.35
C MET A 276 -4.00 -6.31 -25.36
N PHE A 277 -4.23 -7.57 -25.72
CA PHE A 277 -3.25 -8.68 -25.64
C PHE A 277 -1.93 -8.37 -26.35
N THR A 278 -1.97 -7.77 -27.55
CA THR A 278 -0.76 -7.42 -28.31
C THR A 278 0.14 -6.48 -27.54
N LYS A 279 -0.43 -5.35 -27.05
CA LYS A 279 0.34 -4.37 -26.27
C LYS A 279 0.82 -4.92 -24.92
N THR A 280 0.04 -5.80 -24.31
CA THR A 280 0.45 -6.51 -23.09
C THR A 280 1.70 -7.35 -23.34
N ASN A 281 1.70 -8.12 -24.44
CA ASN A 281 2.87 -8.94 -24.83
C ASN A 281 4.09 -8.08 -25.17
N GLU A 282 3.92 -6.94 -25.83
CA GLU A 282 5.01 -5.99 -26.10
C GLU A 282 5.68 -5.50 -24.81
N ILE A 283 4.89 -5.15 -23.79
CA ILE A 283 5.44 -4.72 -22.49
C ILE A 283 6.15 -5.88 -21.79
N LEU A 284 5.60 -7.10 -21.84
CA LEU A 284 6.24 -8.28 -21.24
C LEU A 284 7.58 -8.60 -21.90
N ASN A 285 7.62 -8.55 -23.23
CA ASN A 285 8.86 -8.76 -23.98
C ASN A 285 9.89 -7.69 -23.60
N PHE A 286 9.47 -6.43 -23.55
CA PHE A 286 10.34 -5.34 -23.12
C PHE A 286 10.86 -5.54 -21.69
N MET A 287 10.03 -6.03 -20.75
CA MET A 287 10.46 -6.35 -19.39
C MET A 287 11.54 -7.45 -19.39
N ASN A 288 11.33 -8.51 -20.14
CA ASN A 288 12.29 -9.63 -20.23
C ASN A 288 13.61 -9.18 -20.85
N GLU A 289 13.58 -8.41 -21.94
CA GLU A 289 14.77 -7.88 -22.62
C GLU A 289 15.56 -6.92 -21.74
N SER A 290 14.84 -6.13 -20.91
CA SER A 290 15.45 -5.18 -19.98
C SER A 290 15.89 -5.82 -18.65
N GLY A 291 15.75 -7.14 -18.48
CA GLY A 291 16.14 -7.87 -17.27
C GLY A 291 15.24 -7.63 -16.06
N PHE A 292 14.04 -7.09 -16.25
CA PHE A 292 13.06 -6.99 -15.19
C PHE A 292 12.39 -8.33 -14.94
N THR A 293 12.43 -8.80 -13.70
CA THR A 293 11.65 -9.99 -13.29
C THR A 293 10.20 -9.57 -12.99
N PRO A 294 9.19 -10.17 -13.67
CA PRO A 294 7.80 -9.90 -13.37
C PRO A 294 7.49 -10.18 -11.88
N SER A 295 6.81 -9.24 -11.25
CA SER A 295 6.36 -9.36 -9.85
C SER A 295 5.04 -10.13 -9.78
N LEU A 296 4.63 -10.54 -8.56
CA LEU A 296 3.30 -11.13 -8.35
C LEU A 296 2.17 -10.22 -8.87
N ALA A 297 2.30 -8.88 -8.69
CA ALA A 297 1.34 -7.92 -9.23
C ALA A 297 1.24 -7.95 -10.76
N THR A 298 2.37 -8.15 -11.45
CA THR A 298 2.42 -8.35 -12.91
C THR A 298 1.62 -9.59 -13.32
N TYR A 299 1.88 -10.71 -12.64
CA TYR A 299 1.17 -11.97 -12.91
C TYR A 299 -0.32 -11.88 -12.59
N ASN A 300 -0.70 -11.24 -11.48
CA ASN A 300 -2.11 -11.01 -11.14
C ASN A 300 -2.84 -10.20 -12.22
N SER A 301 -2.17 -9.19 -12.81
CA SER A 301 -2.73 -8.42 -13.93
C SER A 301 -2.93 -9.29 -15.19
N LEU A 302 -1.99 -10.18 -15.48
CA LEU A 302 -2.11 -11.12 -16.60
C LEU A 302 -3.23 -12.15 -16.38
N MET A 303 -3.30 -12.74 -15.19
CA MET A 303 -4.38 -13.67 -14.83
C MET A 303 -5.74 -13.00 -14.94
N TYR A 304 -5.87 -11.75 -14.45
CA TYR A 304 -7.11 -10.98 -14.56
C TYR A 304 -7.50 -10.74 -16.02
N MET A 305 -6.55 -10.39 -16.88
CA MET A 305 -6.79 -10.22 -18.32
C MET A 305 -7.33 -11.51 -18.96
N HIS A 306 -6.68 -12.64 -18.69
CA HIS A 306 -7.10 -13.94 -19.22
C HIS A 306 -8.42 -14.41 -18.62
N SER A 307 -8.70 -14.15 -17.35
CA SER A 307 -9.95 -14.55 -16.67
C SER A 307 -11.22 -13.99 -17.33
N ARG A 308 -11.10 -12.93 -18.10
CA ARG A 308 -12.20 -12.26 -18.79
C ARG A 308 -12.24 -12.50 -20.30
N SER A 309 -11.28 -13.23 -20.84
CA SER A 309 -11.19 -13.59 -22.26
C SER A 309 -11.84 -14.95 -22.54
N GLU A 310 -11.99 -15.27 -23.81
CA GLU A 310 -12.41 -16.62 -24.23
C GLU A 310 -11.43 -17.71 -23.82
N ASN A 311 -10.14 -17.34 -23.70
CA ASN A 311 -9.07 -18.25 -23.27
C ASN A 311 -8.81 -18.10 -21.75
N PHE A 312 -9.84 -18.29 -20.95
CA PHE A 312 -9.77 -18.11 -19.49
C PHE A 312 -8.91 -19.15 -18.78
N GLU A 313 -8.73 -20.33 -19.38
CA GLU A 313 -7.88 -21.43 -18.85
C GLU A 313 -6.40 -21.00 -18.73
N ARG A 314 -5.99 -20.04 -19.57
CA ARG A 314 -4.66 -19.41 -19.48
C ARG A 314 -4.38 -18.77 -18.12
N SER A 315 -5.42 -18.36 -17.38
CA SER A 315 -5.25 -17.84 -16.01
C SER A 315 -4.65 -18.89 -15.07
N GLU A 316 -5.05 -20.16 -15.21
CA GLU A 316 -4.49 -21.26 -14.42
C GLU A 316 -3.05 -21.58 -14.86
N GLU A 317 -2.76 -21.53 -16.16
CA GLU A 317 -1.39 -21.74 -16.65
C GLU A 317 -0.43 -20.69 -16.05
N VAL A 318 -0.85 -19.42 -15.99
CA VAL A 318 -0.09 -18.35 -15.35
C VAL A 318 0.09 -18.62 -13.84
N LEU A 319 -0.93 -19.14 -13.14
CA LEU A 319 -0.81 -19.53 -11.73
C LEU A 319 0.22 -20.64 -11.55
N LYS A 320 0.22 -21.65 -12.43
CA LYS A 320 1.23 -22.73 -12.42
C LYS A 320 2.63 -22.21 -12.71
N GLU A 321 2.77 -21.23 -13.62
CA GLU A 321 4.05 -20.57 -13.90
C GLU A 321 4.60 -19.85 -12.66
N ILE A 322 3.76 -19.13 -11.92
CA ILE A 322 4.14 -18.47 -10.66
C ILE A 322 4.71 -19.49 -9.66
N LEU A 323 4.00 -20.60 -9.47
CA LEU A 323 4.42 -21.68 -8.58
C LEU A 323 5.74 -22.32 -9.02
N ALA A 324 5.90 -22.57 -10.31
CA ALA A 324 7.12 -23.13 -10.88
C ALA A 324 8.35 -22.21 -10.70
N LYS A 325 8.14 -20.90 -10.67
CA LYS A 325 9.17 -19.88 -10.38
C LYS A 325 9.44 -19.69 -8.89
N GLY A 326 8.75 -20.43 -8.02
CA GLY A 326 8.90 -20.32 -6.57
C GLY A 326 8.31 -19.05 -5.95
N ILE A 327 7.51 -18.32 -6.72
CA ILE A 327 6.77 -17.16 -6.22
C ILE A 327 5.51 -17.69 -5.51
N LYS A 328 5.23 -17.20 -4.29
CA LYS A 328 4.02 -17.58 -3.56
C LYS A 328 2.82 -16.79 -4.07
N PRO A 329 1.79 -17.44 -4.65
CA PRO A 329 0.54 -16.76 -5.00
C PRO A 329 -0.15 -16.22 -3.75
N ASP A 330 -0.90 -15.13 -3.91
CA ASP A 330 -1.74 -14.54 -2.87
C ASP A 330 -3.22 -14.88 -3.07
N ILE A 331 -4.07 -14.36 -2.19
CA ILE A 331 -5.53 -14.54 -2.26
C ILE A 331 -6.08 -14.01 -3.60
N ILE A 332 -5.52 -12.89 -4.12
CA ILE A 332 -5.94 -12.29 -5.38
C ILE A 332 -5.65 -13.22 -6.56
N SER A 333 -4.48 -13.88 -6.56
CA SER A 333 -4.09 -14.86 -7.57
C SER A 333 -5.12 -15.99 -7.69
N TYR A 334 -5.44 -16.62 -6.56
CA TYR A 334 -6.42 -17.72 -6.52
C TYR A 334 -7.84 -17.25 -6.84
N ASN A 335 -8.28 -16.13 -6.27
CA ASN A 335 -9.61 -15.57 -6.54
C ASN A 335 -9.82 -15.25 -8.03
N THR A 336 -8.77 -14.80 -8.71
CA THR A 336 -8.84 -14.49 -10.15
C THR A 336 -9.06 -15.76 -10.99
N VAL A 337 -8.38 -16.86 -10.67
CA VAL A 337 -8.57 -18.15 -11.37
C VAL A 337 -9.92 -18.78 -11.01
N ILE A 338 -10.33 -18.74 -9.74
CA ILE A 338 -11.65 -19.20 -9.31
C ILE A 338 -12.74 -18.43 -10.07
N PHE A 339 -12.62 -17.09 -10.14
CA PHE A 339 -13.56 -16.25 -10.89
C PHE A 339 -13.61 -16.64 -12.38
N ALA A 340 -12.46 -16.92 -13.00
CA ALA A 340 -12.39 -17.35 -14.39
C ALA A 340 -13.21 -18.62 -14.65
N TYR A 341 -13.05 -19.64 -13.80
CA TYR A 341 -13.78 -20.90 -13.92
C TYR A 341 -15.27 -20.75 -13.55
N CYS A 342 -15.60 -20.06 -12.47
CA CYS A 342 -16.98 -19.80 -12.03
C CYS A 342 -17.78 -19.09 -13.13
N ARG A 343 -17.22 -18.03 -13.72
CA ARG A 343 -17.90 -17.28 -14.80
C ARG A 343 -18.20 -18.12 -16.05
N ASN A 344 -17.42 -19.16 -16.29
CA ASN A 344 -17.57 -20.04 -17.44
C ASN A 344 -18.26 -21.38 -17.10
N GLY A 345 -18.96 -21.47 -15.96
CA GLY A 345 -19.73 -22.66 -15.54
C GLY A 345 -18.87 -23.88 -15.15
N ARG A 346 -17.56 -23.70 -14.99
CA ARG A 346 -16.62 -24.78 -14.66
C ARG A 346 -16.46 -24.92 -13.14
N MET A 347 -17.55 -25.21 -12.45
CA MET A 347 -17.61 -25.23 -10.99
C MET A 347 -16.70 -26.29 -10.35
N LYS A 348 -16.48 -27.44 -11.04
CA LYS A 348 -15.59 -28.49 -10.56
C LYS A 348 -14.14 -28.01 -10.49
N GLU A 349 -13.67 -27.36 -11.54
CA GLU A 349 -12.34 -26.79 -11.64
C GLU A 349 -12.17 -25.64 -10.63
N ALA A 350 -13.17 -24.78 -10.47
CA ALA A 350 -13.18 -23.74 -9.46
C ALA A 350 -13.03 -24.32 -8.04
N SER A 351 -13.76 -25.39 -7.72
CA SER A 351 -13.68 -26.07 -6.42
C SER A 351 -12.30 -26.72 -6.20
N ARG A 352 -11.67 -27.23 -7.25
CA ARG A 352 -10.31 -27.76 -7.18
C ARG A 352 -9.31 -26.65 -6.82
N ILE A 353 -9.36 -25.52 -7.52
CA ILE A 353 -8.49 -24.34 -7.23
C ILE A 353 -8.73 -23.80 -5.82
N PHE A 354 -9.98 -23.80 -5.35
CA PHE A 354 -10.32 -23.43 -3.97
C PHE A 354 -9.66 -24.37 -2.95
N SER A 355 -9.63 -25.69 -3.22
CA SER A 355 -8.96 -26.66 -2.36
C SER A 355 -7.45 -26.43 -2.34
N GLU A 356 -6.82 -26.20 -3.50
CA GLU A 356 -5.40 -25.87 -3.62
C GLU A 356 -5.03 -24.58 -2.85
N MET A 357 -5.89 -23.55 -2.91
CA MET A 357 -5.75 -22.33 -2.12
C MET A 357 -5.67 -22.62 -0.60
N ARG A 358 -6.56 -23.47 -0.10
CA ARG A 358 -6.58 -23.85 1.33
C ARG A 358 -5.35 -24.69 1.71
N GLU A 359 -4.96 -25.62 0.87
CA GLU A 359 -3.76 -26.47 1.07
C GLU A 359 -2.48 -25.62 1.10
N SER A 360 -2.44 -24.50 0.35
CA SER A 360 -1.33 -23.54 0.42
C SER A 360 -1.28 -22.70 1.71
N GLY A 361 -2.26 -22.90 2.62
CA GLY A 361 -2.37 -22.17 3.89
C GLY A 361 -3.08 -20.83 3.81
N LEU A 362 -3.67 -20.48 2.66
CA LEU A 362 -4.45 -19.25 2.50
C LEU A 362 -5.88 -19.44 3.01
N VAL A 363 -6.37 -18.47 3.75
CA VAL A 363 -7.76 -18.46 4.25
C VAL A 363 -8.64 -17.76 3.22
N PRO A 364 -9.67 -18.44 2.65
CA PRO A 364 -10.61 -17.83 1.73
C PRO A 364 -11.32 -16.63 2.36
N ASP A 365 -11.46 -15.56 1.62
CA ASP A 365 -12.12 -14.31 2.03
C ASP A 365 -13.57 -14.22 1.52
N VAL A 366 -14.26 -13.15 1.90
CA VAL A 366 -15.63 -12.88 1.46
C VAL A 366 -15.76 -12.83 -0.07
N ILE A 367 -14.72 -12.37 -0.76
CA ILE A 367 -14.71 -12.28 -2.24
C ILE A 367 -14.67 -13.68 -2.84
N THR A 368 -13.85 -14.58 -2.28
CA THR A 368 -13.78 -15.99 -2.69
C THR A 368 -15.16 -16.64 -2.66
N TYR A 369 -15.83 -16.56 -1.50
CA TYR A 369 -17.16 -17.18 -1.33
C TYR A 369 -18.23 -16.50 -2.20
N ASN A 370 -18.23 -15.16 -2.28
CA ASN A 370 -19.19 -14.43 -3.11
C ASN A 370 -19.09 -14.81 -4.59
N THR A 371 -17.90 -15.17 -5.07
CA THR A 371 -17.69 -15.64 -6.44
C THR A 371 -18.47 -16.93 -6.70
N PHE A 372 -18.42 -17.89 -5.78
CA PHE A 372 -19.20 -19.13 -5.88
C PHE A 372 -20.71 -18.88 -5.75
N VAL A 373 -21.12 -18.09 -4.74
CA VAL A 373 -22.53 -17.74 -4.53
C VAL A 373 -23.13 -17.10 -5.77
N ALA A 374 -22.44 -16.12 -6.35
CA ALA A 374 -22.92 -15.42 -7.52
C ALA A 374 -23.00 -16.34 -8.75
N SER A 375 -22.05 -17.26 -8.90
CA SER A 375 -22.06 -18.21 -10.02
C SER A 375 -23.18 -19.22 -9.90
N TYR A 376 -23.33 -19.87 -8.74
CA TYR A 376 -24.45 -20.81 -8.51
C TYR A 376 -25.81 -20.12 -8.68
N ALA A 377 -25.97 -18.90 -8.13
CA ALA A 377 -27.20 -18.15 -8.28
C ALA A 377 -27.49 -17.74 -9.74
N ALA A 378 -26.46 -17.48 -10.55
CA ALA A 378 -26.60 -17.18 -11.96
C ALA A 378 -27.03 -18.40 -12.79
N ASP A 379 -26.63 -19.61 -12.36
CA ASP A 379 -26.97 -20.88 -13.02
C ASP A 379 -28.25 -21.52 -12.43
N SER A 380 -29.04 -20.79 -11.65
CA SER A 380 -30.28 -21.25 -10.97
C SER A 380 -30.05 -22.38 -9.95
N MET A 381 -28.83 -22.60 -9.51
CA MET A 381 -28.47 -23.59 -8.50
C MET A 381 -28.56 -22.95 -7.10
N PHE A 382 -29.75 -22.60 -6.67
CA PHE A 382 -29.96 -21.79 -5.46
C PHE A 382 -29.63 -22.52 -4.17
N GLU A 383 -29.89 -23.85 -4.10
CA GLU A 383 -29.54 -24.67 -2.94
C GLU A 383 -28.03 -24.69 -2.74
N ASP A 384 -27.25 -24.88 -3.81
CA ASP A 384 -25.79 -24.86 -3.77
C ASP A 384 -25.27 -23.47 -3.35
N ALA A 385 -25.89 -22.39 -3.86
CA ALA A 385 -25.54 -21.03 -3.45
C ALA A 385 -25.74 -20.80 -1.94
N ILE A 386 -26.87 -21.28 -1.39
CA ILE A 386 -27.18 -21.20 0.04
C ILE A 386 -26.23 -22.09 0.85
N ASP A 387 -25.85 -23.26 0.36
CA ASP A 387 -24.90 -24.14 1.00
C ASP A 387 -23.50 -23.51 1.08
N VAL A 388 -23.07 -22.76 0.05
CA VAL A 388 -21.84 -21.96 0.12
C VAL A 388 -21.95 -20.90 1.22
N VAL A 389 -23.09 -20.23 1.38
CA VAL A 389 -23.29 -19.25 2.46
C VAL A 389 -23.22 -19.92 3.83
N ARG A 390 -23.84 -21.08 4.00
CA ARG A 390 -23.73 -21.88 5.25
C ARG A 390 -22.29 -22.28 5.55
N TYR A 391 -21.59 -22.74 4.52
CA TYR A 391 -20.18 -23.12 4.64
C TYR A 391 -19.29 -21.92 5.04
N MET A 392 -19.52 -20.75 4.42
CA MET A 392 -18.84 -19.50 4.74
C MET A 392 -19.00 -19.11 6.22
N ILE A 393 -20.24 -19.13 6.74
CA ILE A 393 -20.56 -18.81 8.13
C ILE A 393 -19.89 -19.83 9.07
N LYS A 394 -19.99 -21.12 8.77
CA LYS A 394 -19.39 -22.19 9.56
C LYS A 394 -17.87 -22.04 9.71
N HIS A 395 -17.19 -21.48 8.74
CA HIS A 395 -15.74 -21.25 8.74
C HIS A 395 -15.35 -19.84 9.24
N GLY A 396 -16.26 -19.12 9.87
CA GLY A 396 -16.01 -17.84 10.52
C GLY A 396 -15.89 -16.65 9.56
N CYS A 397 -16.23 -16.84 8.29
CA CYS A 397 -16.27 -15.76 7.32
C CYS A 397 -17.68 -15.15 7.30
N LYS A 398 -17.82 -13.88 7.71
CA LYS A 398 -19.11 -13.19 7.76
C LYS A 398 -19.59 -12.84 6.34
N PRO A 399 -20.82 -13.27 5.94
CA PRO A 399 -21.46 -12.75 4.73
C PRO A 399 -21.64 -11.24 4.79
N ASN A 400 -21.62 -10.61 3.63
CA ASN A 400 -21.92 -9.18 3.49
C ASN A 400 -23.17 -8.96 2.62
N GLN A 401 -23.60 -7.71 2.50
CA GLN A 401 -24.77 -7.34 1.69
C GLN A 401 -24.68 -7.89 0.24
N ASN A 402 -23.48 -7.93 -0.35
CA ASN A 402 -23.29 -8.46 -1.71
C ASN A 402 -23.53 -9.96 -1.79
N THR A 403 -23.20 -10.72 -0.73
CA THR A 403 -23.48 -12.16 -0.64
C THR A 403 -24.98 -12.42 -0.83
N TYR A 404 -25.81 -11.75 -0.04
CA TYR A 404 -27.27 -11.90 -0.09
C TYR A 404 -27.88 -11.29 -1.34
N ASN A 405 -27.35 -10.15 -1.81
CA ASN A 405 -27.79 -9.55 -3.07
C ASN A 405 -27.60 -10.50 -4.25
N SER A 406 -26.51 -11.26 -4.30
CA SER A 406 -26.25 -12.22 -5.39
C SER A 406 -27.33 -13.33 -5.44
N VAL A 407 -27.76 -13.82 -4.29
CA VAL A 407 -28.82 -14.83 -4.20
C VAL A 407 -30.19 -14.25 -4.63
N VAL A 408 -30.55 -13.08 -4.08
CA VAL A 408 -31.82 -12.40 -4.41
C VAL A 408 -31.90 -12.03 -5.88
N ASP A 409 -30.81 -11.45 -6.44
CA ASP A 409 -30.75 -11.10 -7.86
C ASP A 409 -30.83 -12.33 -8.76
N GLY A 410 -30.22 -13.45 -8.33
CA GLY A 410 -30.34 -14.74 -9.02
C GLY A 410 -31.81 -15.21 -9.09
N TYR A 411 -32.52 -15.27 -7.96
CA TYR A 411 -33.94 -15.61 -7.93
C TYR A 411 -34.78 -14.69 -8.83
N CYS A 412 -34.56 -13.37 -8.73
CA CYS A 412 -35.29 -12.39 -9.54
C CYS A 412 -35.07 -12.58 -11.05
N LYS A 413 -33.82 -12.79 -11.49
CA LYS A 413 -33.46 -13.02 -12.88
C LYS A 413 -34.15 -14.24 -13.51
N HIS A 414 -34.36 -15.27 -12.69
CA HIS A 414 -34.97 -16.52 -13.12
C HIS A 414 -36.48 -16.61 -12.83
N ASN A 415 -37.14 -15.47 -12.49
CA ASN A 415 -38.57 -15.37 -12.16
C ASN A 415 -39.01 -16.17 -10.93
N HIS A 416 -38.11 -16.50 -9.99
CA HIS A 416 -38.37 -17.18 -8.73
C HIS A 416 -38.59 -16.18 -7.58
N ARG A 417 -39.53 -15.27 -7.75
CA ARG A 417 -39.78 -14.16 -6.82
C ARG A 417 -40.28 -14.65 -5.45
N ASP A 418 -41.15 -15.64 -5.43
CA ASP A 418 -41.68 -16.19 -4.19
C ASP A 418 -40.59 -16.87 -3.37
N ASP A 419 -39.68 -17.57 -4.03
CA ASP A 419 -38.51 -18.18 -3.39
C ASP A 419 -37.55 -17.13 -2.83
N ALA A 420 -37.40 -15.99 -3.51
CA ALA A 420 -36.63 -14.85 -2.99
C ALA A 420 -37.24 -14.28 -1.70
N ILE A 421 -38.58 -14.16 -1.64
CA ILE A 421 -39.31 -13.73 -0.44
C ILE A 421 -39.10 -14.74 0.70
N MET A 422 -39.23 -16.02 0.41
CA MET A 422 -38.97 -17.10 1.38
C MET A 422 -37.55 -17.06 1.89
N PHE A 423 -36.56 -16.91 1.01
CA PHE A 423 -35.16 -16.77 1.37
C PHE A 423 -34.93 -15.59 2.31
N ILE A 424 -35.43 -14.39 2.00
CA ILE A 424 -35.28 -13.20 2.86
C ILE A 424 -35.95 -13.44 4.24
N SER A 425 -37.07 -14.13 4.28
CA SER A 425 -37.78 -14.46 5.52
C SER A 425 -36.98 -15.43 6.40
N SER A 426 -36.36 -16.46 5.81
CA SER A 426 -35.56 -17.47 6.47
C SER A 426 -34.13 -17.08 6.79
N LEU A 427 -33.68 -15.90 6.34
CA LEU A 427 -32.28 -15.45 6.54
C LEU A 427 -31.83 -15.45 8.02
N HIS A 428 -32.75 -15.27 8.96
CA HIS A 428 -32.38 -15.31 10.39
C HIS A 428 -32.01 -16.73 10.88
N GLU A 429 -32.52 -17.75 10.22
CA GLU A 429 -32.15 -19.14 10.50
C GLU A 429 -30.76 -19.45 9.91
N LEU A 430 -30.44 -18.85 8.78
CA LEU A 430 -29.15 -19.01 8.10
C LEU A 430 -28.03 -18.19 8.75
N ASP A 431 -28.30 -16.92 9.05
CA ASP A 431 -27.40 -15.98 9.73
C ASP A 431 -28.12 -15.26 10.87
N PRO A 432 -27.95 -15.75 12.13
CA PRO A 432 -28.56 -15.11 13.31
C PRO A 432 -28.10 -13.67 13.57
N HIS A 433 -26.99 -13.25 12.99
CA HIS A 433 -26.39 -11.93 13.18
C HIS A 433 -26.80 -10.90 12.12
N ILE A 434 -27.64 -11.27 11.16
CA ILE A 434 -28.12 -10.36 10.13
C ILE A 434 -28.94 -9.21 10.74
N SER A 435 -28.62 -7.97 10.34
CA SER A 435 -29.33 -6.79 10.84
C SER A 435 -30.71 -6.61 10.18
N ARG A 436 -31.61 -5.91 10.90
CA ARG A 436 -32.91 -5.54 10.33
C ARG A 436 -32.77 -4.61 9.12
N GLU A 437 -31.76 -3.73 9.13
CA GLU A 437 -31.49 -2.83 8.00
C GLU A 437 -31.06 -3.57 6.76
N GLU A 438 -30.23 -4.61 6.86
CA GLU A 438 -29.82 -5.44 5.73
C GLU A 438 -31.00 -6.17 5.12
N LYS A 439 -31.90 -6.73 5.93
CA LYS A 439 -33.15 -7.35 5.45
C LYS A 439 -34.05 -6.34 4.72
N CYS A 440 -34.20 -5.14 5.27
CA CYS A 440 -34.97 -4.08 4.64
C CYS A 440 -34.44 -3.71 3.24
N ARG A 441 -33.11 -3.55 3.12
CA ARG A 441 -32.44 -3.29 1.84
C ARG A 441 -32.63 -4.41 0.81
N LEU A 442 -32.66 -5.68 1.26
CA LEU A 442 -32.95 -6.80 0.38
C LEU A 442 -34.40 -6.79 -0.10
N SER A 443 -35.36 -6.45 0.78
CA SER A 443 -36.76 -6.31 0.42
C SER A 443 -37.01 -5.15 -0.56
N GLU A 444 -36.33 -4.00 -0.34
CA GLU A 444 -36.35 -2.86 -1.29
C GLU A 444 -35.73 -3.22 -2.64
N ARG A 445 -34.68 -4.06 -2.65
CA ARG A 445 -34.04 -4.53 -3.87
C ARG A 445 -35.00 -5.40 -4.69
N LEU A 446 -35.75 -6.26 -4.02
CA LEU A 446 -36.75 -7.13 -4.62
C LEU A 446 -37.88 -6.32 -5.31
N THR A 447 -38.28 -5.17 -4.74
CA THR A 447 -39.29 -4.28 -5.35
C THR A 447 -38.77 -3.56 -6.58
N LYS A 448 -37.48 -3.38 -6.76
CA LYS A 448 -36.88 -2.77 -7.98
C LYS A 448 -36.90 -3.69 -9.21
N TRP A 449 -37.16 -4.97 -9.02
CA TRP A 449 -37.29 -5.95 -10.09
C TRP A 449 -38.77 -6.18 -10.51
N SER A 450 -39.71 -5.38 -9.98
CA SER A 450 -41.16 -5.41 -10.32
C SER A 450 -41.52 -4.53 -11.52
#